data_3797f677cda36b1b58d407f30d51011e
#
_entry.id   3797f677cda36b1b58d407f30d51011e
#
_cell.length_a   1.000
_cell.length_b   1.000
_cell.length_c   1.000
_cell.angle_alpha   90.00
_cell.angle_beta   90.00
_cell.angle_gamma   90.00
#
_symmetry.space_group_name_H-M   'P 1'
#
loop_
_entity.id
_entity.type
_entity.pdbx_description
1 polymer ?
#
loop_
_entity_poly.entity_id
_entity_poly.type
_entity_poly.pdbx_seq_one_letter_code
_entity_poly.pdbx_strand_id
1 'polypeptide(L)'
;MSRTGFQLAAIVSRDFQENCFVAHLGGREDCLVIDPGLEPEKVLEHLDRHRLAPAAILLTHGHMDHTAGAKALKERWPECPLVIGSGEAAKLTDPWLNLSAMFGLPLTAPPADVTVDEGDVYSAAGFDLHVLAIPGHSSGHVVYLWKDHQPQVAFVGDVIFAGSIGRTDLPDGDFDALAGGIRTKLYPLPDDTLLYSGHGPVTTVGREKRTNPFVPST
;
A
#
# COMPACT_ATOMS: atom_id res chain seq x y z
N MET A 1 -13.57 24.13 -2.34
CA MET A 1 -14.11 23.55 -3.59
C MET A 1 -14.17 22.05 -3.38
N SER A 2 -15.36 21.44 -3.49
CA SER A 2 -15.52 19.98 -3.36
C SER A 2 -14.64 19.30 -4.39
N ARG A 3 -13.67 18.48 -3.95
CA ARG A 3 -12.90 17.57 -4.83
C ARG A 3 -13.82 16.42 -5.22
N THR A 4 -14.82 16.75 -6.04
CA THR A 4 -15.81 15.80 -6.54
C THR A 4 -15.12 14.87 -7.51
N GLY A 5 -15.03 13.59 -7.17
CA GLY A 5 -14.68 12.56 -8.11
C GLY A 5 -13.49 11.67 -7.72
N PHE A 6 -13.23 11.42 -6.43
CA PHE A 6 -12.31 10.32 -6.08
C PHE A 6 -12.80 9.01 -6.68
N GLN A 7 -11.95 8.38 -7.45
CA GLN A 7 -12.18 7.09 -8.09
C GLN A 7 -11.06 6.14 -7.69
N LEU A 8 -11.44 4.92 -7.35
CA LEU A 8 -10.53 3.87 -6.93
C LEU A 8 -10.91 2.56 -7.62
N ALA A 9 -9.94 1.92 -8.22
CA ALA A 9 -10.05 0.54 -8.69
C ALA A 9 -9.15 -0.36 -7.83
N ALA A 10 -9.68 -1.50 -7.42
CA ALA A 10 -8.90 -2.59 -6.85
C ALA A 10 -8.72 -3.66 -7.92
N ILE A 11 -7.47 -4.03 -8.19
CA ILE A 11 -7.08 -5.05 -9.17
C ILE A 11 -6.47 -6.19 -8.39
N VAL A 12 -7.23 -7.27 -8.22
CA VAL A 12 -6.85 -8.39 -7.36
C VAL A 12 -5.99 -9.38 -8.14
N SER A 13 -4.82 -9.73 -7.61
CA SER A 13 -3.96 -10.78 -8.14
C SER A 13 -4.56 -12.17 -7.88
N ARG A 14 -4.27 -13.16 -8.78
CA ARG A 14 -4.86 -14.49 -8.70
C ARG A 14 -4.26 -15.31 -7.55
N ASP A 15 -2.93 -15.35 -7.49
CA ASP A 15 -2.25 -16.35 -6.67
C ASP A 15 -2.19 -15.94 -5.18
N PHE A 16 -1.94 -14.69 -4.88
CA PHE A 16 -1.86 -14.17 -3.51
C PHE A 16 -3.12 -13.43 -3.06
N GLN A 17 -4.08 -13.15 -3.97
CA GLN A 17 -5.28 -12.34 -3.70
C GLN A 17 -4.93 -10.95 -3.16
N GLU A 18 -3.76 -10.45 -3.57
CA GLU A 18 -3.29 -9.11 -3.22
C GLU A 18 -4.06 -8.06 -4.02
N ASN A 19 -4.31 -6.91 -3.41
CA ASN A 19 -5.04 -5.77 -3.94
C ASN A 19 -4.07 -4.67 -4.40
N CYS A 20 -3.79 -4.59 -5.69
CA CYS A 20 -3.25 -3.38 -6.29
C CYS A 20 -4.35 -2.32 -6.39
N PHE A 21 -4.07 -1.09 -5.95
CA PHE A 21 -5.03 0.01 -6.08
C PHE A 21 -4.57 1.03 -7.13
N VAL A 22 -5.52 1.44 -7.99
CA VAL A 22 -5.35 2.59 -8.88
C VAL A 22 -6.29 3.70 -8.42
N ALA A 23 -5.73 4.81 -7.94
CA ALA A 23 -6.47 5.93 -7.36
C ALA A 23 -6.29 7.19 -8.21
N HIS A 24 -7.38 7.86 -8.58
CA HIS A 24 -7.31 9.12 -9.31
C HIS A 24 -8.47 10.07 -8.96
N LEU A 25 -8.29 11.34 -9.25
CA LEU A 25 -9.32 12.37 -9.08
C LEU A 25 -10.04 12.61 -10.41
N GLY A 26 -11.34 12.79 -10.37
CA GLY A 26 -12.16 13.05 -11.56
C GLY A 26 -11.66 14.22 -12.40
N GLY A 27 -11.63 14.05 -13.72
CA GLY A 27 -11.15 15.04 -14.66
C GLY A 27 -9.61 15.10 -14.81
N ARG A 28 -8.86 14.18 -14.16
CA ARG A 28 -7.42 14.01 -14.31
C ARG A 28 -7.10 12.72 -15.07
N GLU A 29 -6.02 12.74 -15.82
CA GLU A 29 -5.47 11.56 -16.52
C GLU A 29 -4.29 10.96 -15.74
N ASP A 30 -3.79 11.65 -14.70
CA ASP A 30 -2.76 11.13 -13.81
C ASP A 30 -3.40 10.41 -12.61
N CYS A 31 -2.73 9.36 -12.15
CA CYS A 31 -3.18 8.51 -11.06
C CYS A 31 -2.03 8.10 -10.13
N LEU A 32 -2.39 7.51 -8.99
CA LEU A 32 -1.47 6.75 -8.15
C LEU A 32 -1.70 5.26 -8.40
N VAL A 33 -0.63 4.48 -8.48
CA VAL A 33 -0.69 3.01 -8.43
C VAL A 33 -0.06 2.59 -7.12
N ILE A 34 -0.82 1.90 -6.27
CA ILE A 34 -0.38 1.45 -4.96
C ILE A 34 -0.27 -0.07 -4.99
N ASP A 35 0.89 -0.58 -4.56
CA ASP A 35 1.25 -1.99 -4.48
C ASP A 35 0.94 -2.74 -5.79
N PRO A 36 1.65 -2.46 -6.90
CA PRO A 36 1.49 -3.23 -8.14
C PRO A 36 2.08 -4.63 -7.96
N GLY A 37 1.24 -5.56 -7.56
CA GLY A 37 1.62 -6.93 -7.28
C GLY A 37 1.85 -7.80 -8.50
N LEU A 38 1.55 -9.07 -8.35
CA LEU A 38 1.62 -10.04 -9.44
C LEU A 38 0.56 -9.72 -10.53
N GLU A 39 0.81 -10.18 -11.75
CA GLU A 39 -0.05 -9.95 -12.93
C GLU A 39 -0.14 -8.45 -13.33
N PRO A 40 1.01 -7.75 -13.52
CA PRO A 40 1.04 -6.33 -13.87
C PRO A 40 0.29 -5.99 -15.15
N GLU A 41 0.09 -6.96 -16.05
CA GLU A 41 -0.69 -6.79 -17.27
C GLU A 41 -2.14 -6.36 -16.99
N LYS A 42 -2.75 -6.81 -15.89
CA LYS A 42 -4.09 -6.36 -15.49
C LYS A 42 -4.11 -4.87 -15.11
N VAL A 43 -3.05 -4.43 -14.43
CA VAL A 43 -2.88 -3.01 -14.05
C VAL A 43 -2.66 -2.17 -15.30
N LEU A 44 -1.77 -2.60 -16.20
CA LEU A 44 -1.49 -1.94 -17.47
C LEU A 44 -2.75 -1.83 -18.34
N GLU A 45 -3.52 -2.92 -18.46
CA GLU A 45 -4.78 -2.93 -19.21
C GLU A 45 -5.82 -1.97 -18.61
N HIS A 46 -5.90 -1.90 -17.27
CA HIS A 46 -6.78 -0.95 -16.59
C HIS A 46 -6.39 0.50 -16.90
N LEU A 47 -5.10 0.84 -16.77
CA LEU A 47 -4.58 2.18 -17.07
C LEU A 47 -4.83 2.58 -18.52
N ASP A 48 -4.59 1.69 -19.48
CA ASP A 48 -4.84 1.94 -20.91
C ASP A 48 -6.34 2.15 -21.19
N ARG A 49 -7.20 1.30 -20.63
CA ARG A 49 -8.66 1.38 -20.80
C ARG A 49 -9.23 2.70 -20.31
N HIS A 50 -8.70 3.22 -19.21
CA HIS A 50 -9.16 4.45 -18.59
C HIS A 50 -8.32 5.69 -19.00
N ARG A 51 -7.31 5.53 -19.86
CA ARG A 51 -6.39 6.58 -20.30
C ARG A 51 -5.69 7.28 -19.12
N LEU A 52 -5.26 6.47 -18.15
CA LEU A 52 -4.56 6.94 -16.98
C LEU A 52 -3.05 6.72 -17.13
N ALA A 53 -2.26 7.67 -16.62
CA ALA A 53 -0.82 7.56 -16.51
C ALA A 53 -0.40 7.67 -15.03
N PRO A 54 0.43 6.77 -14.49
CA PRO A 54 0.86 6.85 -13.11
C PRO A 54 1.79 8.04 -12.89
N ALA A 55 1.43 8.93 -11.96
CA ALA A 55 2.27 10.01 -11.47
C ALA A 55 3.21 9.52 -10.35
N ALA A 56 2.88 8.42 -9.71
CA ALA A 56 3.72 7.71 -8.75
C ALA A 56 3.28 6.25 -8.61
N ILE A 57 4.25 5.38 -8.34
CA ILE A 57 4.06 4.01 -7.88
C ILE A 57 4.43 4.00 -6.41
N LEU A 58 3.46 3.72 -5.53
CA LEU A 58 3.63 3.73 -4.09
C LEU A 58 3.63 2.30 -3.57
N LEU A 59 4.62 1.95 -2.78
CA LEU A 59 4.71 0.65 -2.13
C LEU A 59 4.55 0.81 -0.63
N THR A 60 3.63 0.05 -0.04
CA THR A 60 3.43 0.03 1.41
C THR A 60 4.56 -0.69 2.11
N HIS A 61 5.07 -1.75 1.50
CA HIS A 61 6.22 -2.53 1.97
C HIS A 61 6.86 -3.32 0.82
N GLY A 62 7.93 -4.07 1.11
CA GLY A 62 8.79 -4.67 0.11
C GLY A 62 8.54 -6.15 -0.20
N HIS A 63 7.44 -6.78 0.24
CA HIS A 63 7.17 -8.18 -0.11
C HIS A 63 6.81 -8.34 -1.58
N MET A 64 7.14 -9.50 -2.15
CA MET A 64 7.08 -9.72 -3.58
C MET A 64 5.70 -9.55 -4.20
N ASP A 65 4.66 -9.95 -3.49
CA ASP A 65 3.28 -9.88 -3.95
C ASP A 65 2.76 -8.45 -4.05
N HIS A 66 3.41 -7.48 -3.40
CA HIS A 66 3.14 -6.05 -3.52
C HIS A 66 4.05 -5.33 -4.51
N THR A 67 5.22 -5.90 -4.83
CA THR A 67 6.26 -5.20 -5.60
C THR A 67 6.50 -5.75 -7.00
N ALA A 68 6.01 -6.97 -7.30
CA ALA A 68 6.36 -7.71 -8.51
C ALA A 68 6.03 -6.97 -9.83
N GLY A 69 4.96 -6.17 -9.84
CA GLY A 69 4.54 -5.41 -11.02
C GLY A 69 5.28 -4.08 -11.23
N ALA A 70 6.03 -3.61 -10.22
CA ALA A 70 6.71 -2.32 -10.30
C ALA A 70 7.66 -2.21 -11.49
N LYS A 71 8.36 -3.33 -11.82
CA LYS A 71 9.25 -3.37 -12.98
C LYS A 71 8.53 -3.09 -14.30
N ALA A 72 7.40 -3.76 -14.54
CA ALA A 72 6.64 -3.58 -15.78
C ALA A 72 6.08 -2.14 -15.92
N LEU A 73 5.66 -1.55 -14.80
CA LEU A 73 5.23 -0.14 -14.80
C LEU A 73 6.39 0.81 -15.07
N LYS A 74 7.56 0.60 -14.46
CA LYS A 74 8.78 1.41 -14.73
C LYS A 74 9.30 1.24 -16.16
N GLU A 75 9.18 0.08 -16.78
CA GLU A 75 9.52 -0.13 -18.17
C GLU A 75 8.63 0.71 -19.11
N ARG A 76 7.34 0.86 -18.78
CA ARG A 76 6.40 1.66 -19.57
C ARG A 76 6.48 3.16 -19.25
N TRP A 77 6.70 3.53 -18.00
CA TRP A 77 6.82 4.92 -17.51
C TRP A 77 8.13 5.08 -16.72
N PRO A 78 9.28 5.18 -17.40
CA PRO A 78 10.60 5.22 -16.74
C PRO A 78 10.74 6.38 -15.75
N GLU A 79 10.12 7.53 -16.04
CA GLU A 79 10.18 8.74 -15.22
C GLU A 79 9.17 8.73 -14.05
N CYS A 80 8.25 7.76 -13.99
CA CYS A 80 7.31 7.65 -12.88
C CYS A 80 8.06 7.24 -11.61
N PRO A 81 8.05 8.02 -10.53
CA PRO A 81 8.78 7.69 -9.32
C PRO A 81 8.22 6.43 -8.65
N LEU A 82 9.13 5.53 -8.26
CA LEU A 82 8.87 4.38 -7.39
C LEU A 82 9.21 4.77 -5.95
N VAL A 83 8.20 4.78 -5.08
CA VAL A 83 8.25 5.30 -3.72
C VAL A 83 8.02 4.18 -2.72
N ILE A 84 8.82 4.12 -1.66
CA ILE A 84 8.69 3.10 -0.60
C ILE A 84 9.22 3.65 0.74
N GLY A 85 8.82 3.04 1.85
CA GLY A 85 9.43 3.32 3.15
C GLY A 85 10.96 3.07 3.14
N SER A 86 11.75 3.95 3.76
CA SER A 86 13.22 3.86 3.72
C SER A 86 13.74 2.51 4.23
N GLY A 87 13.09 1.93 5.25
CA GLY A 87 13.41 0.61 5.80
C GLY A 87 13.10 -0.57 4.87
N GLU A 88 12.35 -0.35 3.78
CA GLU A 88 11.94 -1.39 2.81
C GLU A 88 12.76 -1.37 1.51
N ALA A 89 13.51 -0.30 1.26
CA ALA A 89 14.15 -0.06 -0.04
C ALA A 89 15.07 -1.22 -0.48
N ALA A 90 15.80 -1.83 0.44
CA ALA A 90 16.71 -2.95 0.15
C ALA A 90 15.96 -4.21 -0.34
N LYS A 91 14.69 -4.39 0.06
CA LYS A 91 13.88 -5.56 -0.33
C LYS A 91 13.57 -5.57 -1.82
N LEU A 92 13.51 -4.41 -2.46
CA LEU A 92 13.20 -4.32 -3.90
C LEU A 92 14.19 -5.09 -4.77
N THR A 93 15.46 -5.11 -4.36
CA THR A 93 16.54 -5.69 -5.16
C THR A 93 17.07 -7.03 -4.63
N ASP A 94 16.56 -7.50 -3.50
CA ASP A 94 16.99 -8.74 -2.85
C ASP A 94 15.83 -9.74 -2.73
N PRO A 95 15.86 -10.87 -3.50
CA PRO A 95 14.80 -11.88 -3.48
C PRO A 95 14.62 -12.62 -2.15
N TRP A 96 15.64 -12.63 -1.29
CA TRP A 96 15.53 -13.22 0.03
C TRP A 96 14.82 -12.27 1.00
N LEU A 97 15.13 -10.99 0.92
CA LEU A 97 14.49 -9.98 1.76
C LEU A 97 13.03 -9.74 1.38
N ASN A 98 12.69 -9.79 0.09
CA ASN A 98 11.31 -9.66 -0.38
C ASN A 98 10.53 -10.98 -0.35
N LEU A 99 11.12 -12.04 0.15
CA LEU A 99 10.58 -13.39 0.33
C LEU A 99 10.35 -14.20 -0.96
N SER A 100 10.55 -13.64 -2.14
CA SER A 100 10.28 -14.34 -3.41
C SER A 100 11.14 -15.60 -3.60
N ALA A 101 12.40 -15.58 -3.12
CA ALA A 101 13.26 -16.76 -3.15
C ALA A 101 12.72 -17.93 -2.33
N MET A 102 11.99 -17.67 -1.23
CA MET A 102 11.37 -18.71 -0.40
C MET A 102 10.26 -19.46 -1.14
N PHE A 103 9.62 -18.81 -2.12
CA PHE A 103 8.60 -19.43 -2.99
C PHE A 103 9.19 -20.02 -4.28
N GLY A 104 10.52 -20.00 -4.44
CA GLY A 104 11.19 -20.47 -5.66
C GLY A 104 11.02 -19.55 -6.88
N LEU A 105 10.60 -18.32 -6.67
CA LEU A 105 10.36 -17.29 -7.68
C LEU A 105 11.24 -16.07 -7.39
N PRO A 106 12.58 -16.12 -7.64
CA PRO A 106 13.46 -15.00 -7.27
C PRO A 106 13.17 -13.76 -8.12
N LEU A 107 12.25 -12.92 -7.62
CA LEU A 107 11.83 -11.67 -8.25
C LEU A 107 12.58 -10.49 -7.65
N THR A 108 12.82 -9.48 -8.47
CA THR A 108 13.33 -8.16 -8.06
C THR A 108 12.54 -7.06 -8.74
N ALA A 109 12.40 -5.95 -8.06
CA ALA A 109 11.92 -4.69 -8.61
C ALA A 109 13.10 -3.72 -8.85
N PRO A 110 12.93 -2.65 -9.63
CA PRO A 110 13.91 -1.57 -9.69
C PRO A 110 14.15 -0.98 -8.30
N PRO A 111 15.34 -0.38 -8.05
CA PRO A 111 15.55 0.37 -6.82
C PRO A 111 14.55 1.54 -6.72
N ALA A 112 14.22 1.94 -5.49
CA ALA A 112 13.35 3.08 -5.26
C ALA A 112 13.98 4.39 -5.79
N ASP A 113 13.16 5.23 -6.40
CA ASP A 113 13.56 6.59 -6.78
C ASP A 113 13.43 7.55 -5.58
N VAL A 114 12.44 7.28 -4.70
CA VAL A 114 12.16 8.09 -3.51
C VAL A 114 11.90 7.18 -2.32
N THR A 115 12.47 7.54 -1.18
CA THR A 115 12.12 6.92 0.10
C THR A 115 11.36 7.88 0.99
N VAL A 116 10.44 7.35 1.80
CA VAL A 116 9.63 8.13 2.74
C VAL A 116 9.71 7.53 4.14
N ASP A 117 9.51 8.37 5.15
CA ASP A 117 9.56 8.01 6.56
C ASP A 117 8.36 8.57 7.34
N GLU A 118 8.25 8.20 8.61
CA GLU A 118 7.22 8.68 9.52
C GLU A 118 7.10 10.21 9.50
N GLY A 119 5.90 10.71 9.25
CA GLY A 119 5.57 12.13 9.28
C GLY A 119 5.77 12.86 7.97
N ASP A 120 6.37 12.22 6.96
CA ASP A 120 6.46 12.80 5.62
C ASP A 120 5.07 13.00 5.00
N VAL A 121 5.01 13.89 4.01
CA VAL A 121 3.85 14.05 3.14
C VAL A 121 4.31 13.88 1.69
N TYR A 122 3.81 12.85 1.03
CA TYR A 122 4.09 12.61 -0.38
C TYR A 122 2.95 13.15 -1.25
N SER A 123 3.27 14.07 -2.16
CA SER A 123 2.27 14.75 -3.01
C SER A 123 2.42 14.30 -4.46
N ALA A 124 1.38 13.69 -5.04
CA ALA A 124 1.31 13.32 -6.46
C ALA A 124 -0.15 13.19 -6.92
N ALA A 125 -0.44 13.36 -8.20
CA ALA A 125 -1.78 13.23 -8.81
C ALA A 125 -2.89 14.02 -8.08
N GLY A 126 -2.52 15.09 -7.36
CA GLY A 126 -3.45 15.90 -6.57
C GLY A 126 -3.82 15.33 -5.20
N PHE A 127 -3.14 14.29 -4.74
CA PHE A 127 -3.21 13.75 -3.39
C PHE A 127 -2.05 14.26 -2.55
N ASP A 128 -2.31 14.58 -1.27
CA ASP A 128 -1.31 14.82 -0.24
C ASP A 128 -1.41 13.67 0.76
N LEU A 129 -0.50 12.72 0.67
CA LEU A 129 -0.51 11.47 1.44
C LEU A 129 0.44 11.57 2.63
N HIS A 130 -0.12 11.56 3.84
CA HIS A 130 0.65 11.50 5.07
C HIS A 130 1.17 10.08 5.30
N VAL A 131 2.45 9.97 5.60
CA VAL A 131 3.12 8.68 5.83
C VAL A 131 3.09 8.35 7.32
N LEU A 132 2.59 7.16 7.65
CA LEU A 132 2.63 6.58 8.98
C LEU A 132 3.47 5.31 8.93
N ALA A 133 4.60 5.24 9.61
CA ALA A 133 5.38 4.02 9.74
C ALA A 133 4.72 3.08 10.77
N ILE A 134 4.33 1.89 10.34
CA ILE A 134 3.72 0.87 11.20
C ILE A 134 4.44 -0.46 10.94
N PRO A 135 5.60 -0.66 11.56
CA PRO A 135 6.36 -1.90 11.41
C PRO A 135 5.69 -3.07 12.12
N GLY A 136 6.12 -4.29 11.78
CA GLY A 136 5.78 -5.51 12.48
C GLY A 136 5.21 -6.63 11.60
N HIS A 137 4.58 -6.33 10.46
CA HIS A 137 4.44 -7.28 9.36
C HIS A 137 5.73 -7.32 8.53
N SER A 138 6.27 -6.15 8.26
CA SER A 138 7.56 -5.89 7.65
C SER A 138 8.23 -4.74 8.40
N SER A 139 9.54 -4.72 8.49
CA SER A 139 10.29 -3.84 9.40
C SER A 139 10.19 -2.34 9.07
N GLY A 140 9.98 -1.99 7.81
CA GLY A 140 9.85 -0.60 7.35
C GLY A 140 8.49 -0.26 6.74
N HIS A 141 7.44 -1.05 7.07
CA HIS A 141 6.11 -0.89 6.51
C HIS A 141 5.54 0.50 6.75
N VAL A 142 5.00 1.14 5.68
CA VAL A 142 4.35 2.44 5.74
C VAL A 142 2.89 2.38 5.29
N VAL A 143 2.08 3.26 5.86
CA VAL A 143 0.70 3.52 5.48
C VAL A 143 0.61 4.88 4.83
N TYR A 144 -0.10 5.00 3.72
CA TYR A 144 -0.37 6.27 3.04
C TYR A 144 -1.77 6.75 3.40
N LEU A 145 -1.85 7.83 4.17
CA LEU A 145 -3.11 8.39 4.69
C LEU A 145 -3.46 9.70 3.97
N TRP A 146 -4.59 9.72 3.26
CA TRP A 146 -5.17 10.91 2.69
C TRP A 146 -6.21 11.52 3.63
N LYS A 147 -5.80 12.57 4.36
CA LYS A 147 -6.62 13.24 5.39
C LYS A 147 -7.64 14.22 4.82
N ASP A 148 -7.36 14.78 3.64
CA ASP A 148 -8.18 15.85 3.04
C ASP A 148 -9.48 15.35 2.39
N HIS A 149 -9.70 14.05 2.38
CA HIS A 149 -10.94 13.43 1.92
C HIS A 149 -11.88 13.14 3.11
N GLN A 150 -13.19 13.10 2.83
CA GLN A 150 -14.19 12.72 3.82
C GLN A 150 -15.10 11.63 3.21
N PRO A 151 -15.14 10.44 3.82
CA PRO A 151 -14.28 9.94 4.93
C PRO A 151 -12.81 9.89 4.55
N GLN A 152 -11.89 9.97 5.54
CA GLN A 152 -10.46 9.81 5.28
C GLN A 152 -10.17 8.44 4.63
N VAL A 153 -9.08 8.37 3.86
CA VAL A 153 -8.68 7.16 3.13
C VAL A 153 -7.25 6.79 3.54
N ALA A 154 -7.03 5.53 3.90
CA ALA A 154 -5.70 4.99 4.18
C ALA A 154 -5.43 3.73 3.34
N PHE A 155 -4.31 3.72 2.62
CA PHE A 155 -3.76 2.51 2.00
C PHE A 155 -2.84 1.87 3.03
N VAL A 156 -3.28 0.77 3.61
CA VAL A 156 -2.66 0.21 4.81
C VAL A 156 -1.80 -1.03 4.53
N GLY A 157 -1.74 -1.49 3.26
CA GLY A 157 -1.02 -2.73 2.93
C GLY A 157 -1.38 -3.85 3.89
N ASP A 158 -0.37 -4.50 4.43
CA ASP A 158 -0.52 -5.65 5.32
C ASP A 158 -0.43 -5.31 6.82
N VAL A 159 -0.78 -4.08 7.20
CA VAL A 159 -0.89 -3.69 8.61
C VAL A 159 -2.15 -4.30 9.23
N ILE A 160 -3.31 -4.09 8.61
CA ILE A 160 -4.60 -4.53 9.14
C ILE A 160 -5.55 -4.95 8.01
N PHE A 161 -6.34 -5.98 8.25
CA PHE A 161 -7.35 -6.52 7.34
C PHE A 161 -8.73 -6.48 8.00
N ALA A 162 -9.76 -6.73 7.22
CA ALA A 162 -11.12 -6.90 7.76
C ALA A 162 -11.21 -8.09 8.73
N GLY A 163 -11.12 -7.82 10.03
CA GLY A 163 -11.15 -8.81 11.10
C GLY A 163 -9.83 -9.58 11.31
N SER A 164 -8.71 -9.10 10.77
CA SER A 164 -7.39 -9.71 10.92
C SER A 164 -6.27 -8.65 10.89
N ILE A 165 -5.03 -9.09 10.95
CA ILE A 165 -3.81 -8.28 10.79
C ILE A 165 -2.82 -9.01 9.90
N GLY A 166 -1.80 -8.32 9.39
CA GLY A 166 -0.68 -8.94 8.73
C GLY A 166 0.04 -9.95 9.63
N ARG A 167 0.54 -11.03 9.03
CA ARG A 167 1.31 -12.04 9.78
C ARG A 167 2.61 -11.43 10.31
N THR A 168 3.06 -11.91 11.45
CA THR A 168 4.25 -11.41 12.16
C THR A 168 5.28 -12.50 12.44
N ASP A 169 5.13 -13.66 11.80
CA ASP A 169 6.02 -14.83 11.92
C ASP A 169 7.08 -14.90 10.80
N LEU A 170 7.20 -13.84 10.00
CA LEU A 170 8.24 -13.67 8.99
C LEU A 170 9.56 -13.19 9.65
N PRO A 171 10.71 -13.30 8.96
CA PRO A 171 12.03 -13.02 9.56
C PRO A 171 12.17 -11.64 10.23
N ASP A 172 11.47 -10.61 9.73
CA ASP A 172 11.46 -9.25 10.28
C ASP A 172 10.10 -8.87 10.89
N GLY A 173 9.28 -9.89 11.21
CA GLY A 173 7.98 -9.73 11.84
C GLY A 173 8.07 -9.49 13.35
N ASP A 174 7.16 -8.64 13.88
CA ASP A 174 7.03 -8.30 15.30
C ASP A 174 5.57 -7.96 15.63
N PHE A 175 4.91 -8.84 16.37
CA PHE A 175 3.50 -8.66 16.74
C PHE A 175 3.29 -7.43 17.64
N ASP A 176 4.17 -7.19 18.60
CA ASP A 176 4.01 -6.10 19.56
C ASP A 176 4.19 -4.74 18.85
N ALA A 177 5.13 -4.66 17.92
CA ALA A 177 5.33 -3.47 17.10
C ALA A 177 4.10 -3.21 16.21
N LEU A 178 3.57 -4.23 15.51
CA LEU A 178 2.40 -4.11 14.66
C LEU A 178 1.16 -3.69 15.46
N ALA A 179 0.86 -4.41 16.54
CA ALA A 179 -0.28 -4.12 17.40
C ALA A 179 -0.17 -2.74 18.06
N GLY A 180 1.03 -2.36 18.49
CA GLY A 180 1.33 -1.03 19.03
C GLY A 180 1.08 0.07 18.01
N GLY A 181 1.59 -0.09 16.79
CA GLY A 181 1.40 0.85 15.68
C GLY A 181 -0.08 1.02 15.30
N ILE A 182 -0.83 -0.08 15.21
CA ILE A 182 -2.28 -0.04 14.94
C ILE A 182 -3.01 0.77 16.03
N ARG A 183 -2.75 0.47 17.32
CA ARG A 183 -3.42 1.17 18.44
C ARG A 183 -3.06 2.64 18.53
N THR A 184 -1.82 3.01 18.25
CA THR A 184 -1.32 4.38 18.45
C THR A 184 -1.46 5.28 17.23
N LYS A 185 -1.55 4.72 16.01
CA LYS A 185 -1.55 5.49 14.76
C LYS A 185 -2.81 5.32 13.93
N LEU A 186 -3.40 4.11 13.85
CA LEU A 186 -4.63 3.91 13.08
C LEU A 186 -5.89 4.12 13.93
N TYR A 187 -5.96 3.54 15.11
CA TYR A 187 -7.16 3.64 15.95
C TYR A 187 -7.50 5.06 16.44
N PRO A 188 -6.57 6.03 16.55
CA PRO A 188 -6.93 7.43 16.80
C PRO A 188 -7.58 8.15 15.62
N LEU A 189 -7.54 7.61 14.41
CA LEU A 189 -8.20 8.20 13.24
C LEU A 189 -9.74 8.15 13.41
N PRO A 190 -10.49 8.99 12.67
CA PRO A 190 -11.95 8.95 12.66
C PRO A 190 -12.48 7.53 12.36
N ASP A 191 -13.55 7.13 13.02
CA ASP A 191 -14.12 5.78 12.93
C ASP A 191 -14.59 5.43 11.50
N ASP A 192 -14.96 6.43 10.69
CA ASP A 192 -15.38 6.27 9.29
C ASP A 192 -14.21 6.24 8.30
N THR A 193 -12.95 6.40 8.75
CA THR A 193 -11.77 6.29 7.90
C THR A 193 -11.77 4.93 7.19
N LEU A 194 -11.69 4.96 5.86
CA LEU A 194 -11.62 3.78 5.01
C LEU A 194 -10.21 3.21 5.00
N LEU A 195 -10.09 1.91 5.28
CA LEU A 195 -8.83 1.18 5.26
C LEU A 195 -8.81 0.25 4.04
N TYR A 196 -7.95 0.57 3.08
CA TYR A 196 -7.70 -0.23 1.89
C TYR A 196 -6.48 -1.11 2.15
N SER A 197 -6.76 -2.37 2.43
CA SER A 197 -5.76 -3.38 2.84
C SER A 197 -5.17 -4.10 1.64
N GLY A 198 -3.94 -4.59 1.78
CA GLY A 198 -3.26 -5.38 0.75
C GLY A 198 -4.01 -6.66 0.39
N HIS A 199 -4.77 -7.22 1.32
CA HIS A 199 -5.59 -8.41 1.07
C HIS A 199 -7.01 -8.27 1.62
N GLY A 200 -7.96 -8.91 0.92
CA GLY A 200 -9.36 -8.96 1.34
C GLY A 200 -10.15 -7.67 1.09
N PRO A 201 -11.32 -7.53 1.71
CA PRO A 201 -12.20 -6.39 1.46
C PRO A 201 -11.79 -5.14 2.25
N VAL A 202 -12.24 -3.96 1.77
CA VAL A 202 -12.13 -2.70 2.50
C VAL A 202 -12.83 -2.80 3.86
N THR A 203 -12.24 -2.14 4.86
CA THR A 203 -12.80 -2.04 6.20
C THR A 203 -12.74 -0.58 6.71
N THR A 204 -13.07 -0.35 7.97
CA THR A 204 -12.99 0.97 8.60
C THR A 204 -12.32 0.91 9.96
N VAL A 205 -11.70 2.01 10.36
CA VAL A 205 -11.09 2.14 11.69
C VAL A 205 -12.08 1.74 12.78
N GLY A 206 -13.29 2.28 12.76
CA GLY A 206 -14.29 2.01 13.80
C GLY A 206 -14.77 0.56 13.84
N ARG A 207 -14.84 -0.13 12.69
CA ARG A 207 -15.14 -1.57 12.67
C ARG A 207 -14.01 -2.35 13.34
N GLU A 208 -12.77 -2.14 12.92
CA GLU A 208 -11.63 -2.89 13.44
C GLU A 208 -11.39 -2.63 14.93
N LYS A 209 -11.51 -1.40 15.38
CA LYS A 209 -11.46 -1.07 16.84
C LYS A 209 -12.43 -1.89 17.66
N ARG A 210 -13.64 -2.17 17.15
CA ARG A 210 -14.69 -2.89 17.89
C ARG A 210 -14.61 -4.40 17.74
N THR A 211 -14.11 -4.90 16.62
CA THR A 211 -14.31 -6.32 16.27
C THR A 211 -13.05 -7.08 15.90
N ASN A 212 -11.90 -6.39 15.73
CA ASN A 212 -10.67 -7.11 15.38
C ASN A 212 -10.16 -7.95 16.56
N PRO A 213 -10.10 -9.28 16.42
CA PRO A 213 -9.75 -10.17 17.53
C PRO A 213 -8.26 -10.14 17.90
N PHE A 214 -7.39 -9.65 16.99
CA PHE A 214 -5.95 -9.61 17.19
C PHE A 214 -5.49 -8.35 17.91
N VAL A 215 -6.18 -7.24 17.67
CA VAL A 215 -5.85 -5.94 18.24
C VAL A 215 -7.11 -5.28 18.82
N PRO A 216 -7.68 -5.85 19.89
CA PRO A 216 -8.83 -5.23 20.54
C PRO A 216 -8.46 -3.84 21.05
N SER A 217 -9.41 -2.89 20.95
CA SER A 217 -9.28 -1.61 21.66
C SER A 217 -9.44 -1.93 23.15
N THR A 218 -8.40 -1.70 23.92
CA THR A 218 -8.43 -1.85 25.39
C THR A 218 -9.39 -0.84 26.02
#